data_10263af472afa1e331969bc70b9f20b5
#
_entry.id   10263af472afa1e331969bc70b9f20b5
#
_cell.length_a   1.000
_cell.length_b   1.000
_cell.length_c   1.000
_cell.angle_alpha   90.00
_cell.angle_beta   90.00
_cell.angle_gamma   90.00
#
_symmetry.space_group_name_H-M   'P 1'
#
loop_
_entity.id
_entity.type
_entity.pdbx_description
1 polymer ?
#
loop_
_entity_poly.entity_id
_entity_poly.type
_entity_poly.pdbx_seq_one_letter_code
_entity_poly.pdbx_strand_id
1 'polypeptide(L)'
;MAVRGIALFGFDRAAVEVASYLRTGDYRLVIIDDSPENLEKARNAGFETAELDFRDDAELAKLGLGETIDTVFCLFPDDAENVFLTLSARALAPGIRIFSIAHRRGAVPNLKAAGADKVVETQDISGLRIWDIMTRPLVTAILDRTLFGQANLNIAEVPVPEGSPLVGKPIPELDLERHYDLILLGVVDREQAQHFVYSQATREIRLEAGDILMVIGPADAIGDLQRNLSPGGTMGPPQDQRQP
;
A
#
# COMPACT_ATOMS: atom_id res chain seq x y z
N MET A 1 -2.13 -1.19 20.30
CA MET A 1 -1.12 -1.22 19.21
C MET A 1 -0.48 0.16 19.15
N ALA A 2 0.85 0.25 19.01
CA ALA A 2 1.48 1.55 18.83
C ALA A 2 1.03 2.13 17.48
N VAL A 3 0.67 3.41 17.47
CA VAL A 3 0.30 4.13 16.25
C VAL A 3 1.55 4.18 15.36
N ARG A 4 1.45 3.72 14.13
CA ARG A 4 2.57 3.75 13.18
C ARG A 4 2.87 5.18 12.78
N GLY A 5 4.12 5.60 12.96
CA GLY A 5 4.57 6.93 12.60
C GLY A 5 5.10 6.97 11.17
N ILE A 6 4.68 7.98 10.42
CA ILE A 6 5.09 8.23 9.04
C ILE A 6 5.73 9.62 8.97
N ALA A 7 6.93 9.72 8.42
CA ALA A 7 7.57 10.97 8.04
C ALA A 7 7.50 11.15 6.52
N LEU A 8 6.94 12.26 6.06
CA LEU A 8 6.85 12.61 4.66
C LEU A 8 7.70 13.85 4.40
N PHE A 9 8.73 13.71 3.60
CA PHE A 9 9.66 14.74 3.23
C PHE A 9 9.37 15.29 1.83
N GLY A 10 9.28 16.62 1.74
CA GLY A 10 8.83 17.36 0.58
C GLY A 10 7.30 17.49 0.57
N PHE A 11 6.80 18.71 0.34
CA PHE A 11 5.35 18.95 0.31
C PHE A 11 4.95 19.71 -0.95
N ASP A 12 5.26 19.11 -2.10
CA ASP A 12 4.80 19.52 -3.41
C ASP A 12 3.41 18.94 -3.75
N ARG A 13 2.99 19.12 -5.00
CA ARG A 13 1.67 18.64 -5.46
C ARG A 13 1.50 17.12 -5.31
N ALA A 14 2.53 16.34 -5.58
CA ALA A 14 2.46 14.88 -5.47
C ALA A 14 2.37 14.46 -4.00
N ALA A 15 3.13 15.12 -3.14
CA ALA A 15 3.14 14.88 -1.71
C ALA A 15 1.80 15.22 -1.04
N VAL A 16 1.11 16.28 -1.47
CA VAL A 16 -0.24 16.63 -1.00
C VAL A 16 -1.23 15.50 -1.25
N GLU A 17 -1.19 14.90 -2.43
CA GLU A 17 -2.07 13.77 -2.76
C GLU A 17 -1.75 12.55 -1.88
N VAL A 18 -0.47 12.18 -1.74
CA VAL A 18 -0.03 11.08 -0.87
C VAL A 18 -0.46 11.31 0.58
N ALA A 19 -0.21 12.52 1.12
CA ALA A 19 -0.60 12.88 2.48
C ALA A 19 -2.12 12.80 2.70
N SER A 20 -2.91 13.20 1.71
CA SER A 20 -4.38 13.14 1.77
C SER A 20 -4.90 11.70 1.87
N TYR A 21 -4.30 10.76 1.13
CA TYR A 21 -4.64 9.33 1.26
C TYR A 21 -4.18 8.75 2.59
N LEU A 22 -2.97 9.08 3.04
CA LEU A 22 -2.44 8.59 4.32
C LEU A 22 -3.27 9.06 5.53
N ARG A 23 -3.89 10.25 5.45
CA ARG A 23 -4.75 10.79 6.52
C ARG A 23 -5.99 9.95 6.81
N THR A 24 -6.43 9.12 5.86
CA THR A 24 -7.59 8.23 6.06
C THR A 24 -7.28 6.98 6.88
N GLY A 25 -6.00 6.70 7.12
CA GLY A 25 -5.54 5.57 7.93
C GLY A 25 -5.27 5.95 9.39
N ASP A 26 -5.05 4.96 10.22
CA ASP A 26 -4.67 5.12 11.64
C ASP A 26 -3.14 5.29 11.76
N TYR A 27 -2.63 6.42 11.23
CA TYR A 27 -1.21 6.77 11.21
C TYR A 27 -0.97 8.14 11.82
N ARG A 28 0.16 8.29 12.53
CA ARG A 28 0.68 9.63 12.84
C ARG A 28 1.54 10.08 11.67
N LEU A 29 1.09 11.09 10.93
CA LEU A 29 1.80 11.64 9.78
C LEU A 29 2.43 12.98 10.13
N VAL A 30 3.74 13.11 9.94
CA VAL A 30 4.50 14.36 10.10
C VAL A 30 5.06 14.76 8.73
N ILE A 31 4.78 16.01 8.34
CA ILE A 31 5.31 16.60 7.10
C ILE A 31 6.58 17.39 7.41
N ILE A 32 7.62 17.14 6.64
CA ILE A 32 8.92 17.81 6.75
C ILE A 32 9.26 18.45 5.39
N ASP A 33 9.61 19.71 5.44
CA ASP A 33 10.05 20.45 4.26
C ASP A 33 11.02 21.55 4.70
N ASP A 34 11.95 21.96 3.83
CA ASP A 34 12.87 23.08 4.07
C ASP A 34 12.28 24.43 3.62
N SER A 35 11.14 24.41 2.92
CA SER A 35 10.39 25.60 2.52
C SER A 35 9.38 26.01 3.57
N PRO A 36 9.50 27.19 4.20
CA PRO A 36 8.48 27.70 5.13
C PRO A 36 7.09 27.83 4.50
N GLU A 37 7.02 28.13 3.19
CA GLU A 37 5.76 28.22 2.45
C GLU A 37 5.06 26.85 2.36
N ASN A 38 5.80 25.78 2.08
CA ASN A 38 5.26 24.43 2.02
C ASN A 38 4.80 23.97 3.39
N LEU A 39 5.56 24.25 4.45
CA LEU A 39 5.17 23.96 5.83
C LEU A 39 3.90 24.72 6.24
N GLU A 40 3.74 25.97 5.82
CA GLU A 40 2.51 26.74 6.07
C GLU A 40 1.31 26.13 5.34
N LYS A 41 1.48 25.71 4.07
CA LYS A 41 0.43 24.98 3.32
C LYS A 41 0.03 23.69 4.03
N ALA A 42 1.01 22.92 4.52
CA ALA A 42 0.76 21.68 5.24
C ALA A 42 -0.02 21.92 6.55
N ARG A 43 0.37 22.95 7.34
CA ARG A 43 -0.34 23.34 8.56
C ARG A 43 -1.78 23.77 8.27
N ASN A 44 -1.98 24.58 7.22
CA ASN A 44 -3.31 25.02 6.81
C ASN A 44 -4.19 23.86 6.33
N ALA A 45 -3.60 22.80 5.79
CA ALA A 45 -4.28 21.56 5.46
C ALA A 45 -4.53 20.64 6.67
N GLY A 46 -4.07 21.01 7.86
CA GLY A 46 -4.30 20.29 9.12
C GLY A 46 -3.30 19.16 9.39
N PHE A 47 -2.11 19.18 8.77
CA PHE A 47 -1.06 18.22 9.03
C PHE A 47 -0.12 18.68 10.15
N GLU A 48 0.41 17.73 10.91
CA GLU A 48 1.56 17.96 11.79
C GLU A 48 2.79 18.25 10.96
N THR A 49 3.57 19.26 11.34
CA THR A 49 4.75 19.66 10.57
C THR A 49 5.97 19.77 11.47
N ALA A 50 7.14 19.42 10.91
CA ALA A 50 8.42 19.67 11.54
C ALA A 50 9.34 20.41 10.56
N GLU A 51 10.02 21.44 11.06
CA GLU A 51 11.06 22.14 10.32
C GLU A 51 12.41 21.61 10.78
N LEU A 52 13.16 21.00 9.86
CA LEU A 52 14.49 20.50 10.12
C LEU A 52 15.31 20.44 8.84
N ASP A 53 16.61 20.57 8.96
CA ASP A 53 17.52 20.31 7.84
C ASP A 53 17.75 18.79 7.71
N PHE A 54 17.13 18.18 6.72
CA PHE A 54 17.28 16.75 6.46
C PHE A 54 18.71 16.35 6.00
N ARG A 55 19.58 17.34 5.75
CA ARG A 55 21.00 17.13 5.43
C ARG A 55 21.85 17.01 6.69
N ASP A 56 21.29 17.30 7.87
CA ASP A 56 21.91 17.10 9.17
C ASP A 56 21.38 15.80 9.81
N ASP A 57 22.23 14.78 9.86
CA ASP A 57 21.90 13.49 10.46
C ASP A 57 21.49 13.60 11.95
N ALA A 58 22.02 14.61 12.67
CA ALA A 58 21.64 14.82 14.07
C ALA A 58 20.22 15.39 14.20
N GLU A 59 19.76 16.15 13.24
CA GLU A 59 18.36 16.60 13.16
C GLU A 59 17.42 15.48 12.73
N LEU A 60 17.81 14.69 11.73
CA LEU A 60 17.05 13.50 11.33
C LEU A 60 16.87 12.50 12.47
N ALA A 61 17.91 12.30 13.28
CA ALA A 61 17.85 11.40 14.44
C ALA A 61 16.80 11.85 15.48
N LYS A 62 16.57 13.17 15.63
CA LYS A 62 15.55 13.71 16.57
C LYS A 62 14.11 13.33 16.18
N LEU A 63 13.85 12.97 14.92
CA LEU A 63 12.53 12.52 14.48
C LEU A 63 12.13 11.16 15.06
N GLY A 64 13.08 10.38 15.58
CA GLY A 64 12.83 9.04 16.09
C GLY A 64 12.64 8.01 14.97
N LEU A 65 13.46 8.10 13.91
CA LEU A 65 13.49 7.12 12.82
C LEU A 65 13.82 5.74 13.35
N GLY A 66 12.99 4.75 13.03
CA GLY A 66 13.13 3.37 13.52
C GLY A 66 12.56 3.13 14.92
N GLU A 67 12.17 4.19 15.66
CA GLU A 67 11.57 4.11 17.01
C GLU A 67 10.08 4.47 16.97
N THR A 68 9.78 5.74 16.71
CA THR A 68 8.42 6.27 16.60
C THR A 68 7.97 6.45 15.16
N ILE A 69 8.91 6.61 14.22
CA ILE A 69 8.68 6.66 12.76
C ILE A 69 9.16 5.34 12.17
N ASP A 70 8.26 4.56 11.60
CA ASP A 70 8.55 3.27 10.94
C ASP A 70 8.57 3.36 9.41
N THR A 71 8.14 4.47 8.85
CA THR A 71 8.01 4.66 7.40
C THR A 71 8.41 6.08 7.01
N VAL A 72 9.22 6.19 5.96
CA VAL A 72 9.68 7.45 5.38
C VAL A 72 9.26 7.54 3.91
N PHE A 73 8.71 8.68 3.53
CA PHE A 73 8.46 9.05 2.14
C PHE A 73 9.42 10.16 1.72
N CYS A 74 10.22 9.91 0.68
CA CYS A 74 11.14 10.87 0.08
C CYS A 74 10.51 11.43 -1.20
N LEU A 75 9.86 12.59 -1.12
CA LEU A 75 9.03 13.15 -2.18
C LEU A 75 9.50 14.53 -2.63
N PHE A 76 10.78 14.86 -2.47
CA PHE A 76 11.35 16.12 -2.98
C PHE A 76 11.33 16.16 -4.51
N PRO A 77 11.21 17.36 -5.12
CA PRO A 77 11.30 17.53 -6.57
C PRO A 77 12.67 17.18 -7.16
N ASP A 78 13.74 17.20 -6.35
CA ASP A 78 15.08 16.84 -6.78
C ASP A 78 15.42 15.40 -6.41
N ASP A 79 15.77 14.61 -7.44
CA ASP A 79 16.18 13.22 -7.27
C ASP A 79 17.43 13.06 -6.38
N ALA A 80 18.36 14.03 -6.39
CA ALA A 80 19.56 13.98 -5.57
C ALA A 80 19.24 14.13 -4.09
N GLU A 81 18.27 14.97 -3.74
CA GLU A 81 17.77 15.12 -2.37
C GLU A 81 17.08 13.84 -1.89
N ASN A 82 16.27 13.22 -2.74
CA ASN A 82 15.64 11.94 -2.44
C ASN A 82 16.67 10.81 -2.22
N VAL A 83 17.75 10.77 -3.03
CA VAL A 83 18.85 9.80 -2.85
C VAL A 83 19.58 10.04 -1.53
N PHE A 84 19.93 11.31 -1.22
CA PHE A 84 20.60 11.65 0.01
C PHE A 84 19.77 11.27 1.24
N LEU A 85 18.52 11.71 1.28
CA LEU A 85 17.62 11.41 2.39
C LEU A 85 17.42 9.89 2.56
N THR A 86 17.25 9.15 1.45
CA THR A 86 17.14 7.68 1.48
C THR A 86 18.36 7.05 2.12
N LEU A 87 19.56 7.51 1.76
CA LEU A 87 20.82 7.00 2.31
C LEU A 87 20.93 7.29 3.81
N SER A 88 20.70 8.54 4.23
CA SER A 88 20.76 8.95 5.63
C SER A 88 19.72 8.22 6.49
N ALA A 89 18.47 8.14 6.03
CA ALA A 89 17.41 7.43 6.75
C ALA A 89 17.73 5.93 6.92
N ARG A 90 18.26 5.28 5.88
CA ARG A 90 18.66 3.87 5.93
C ARG A 90 19.86 3.65 6.85
N ALA A 91 20.81 4.58 6.86
CA ALA A 91 21.97 4.51 7.75
C ALA A 91 21.59 4.68 9.24
N LEU A 92 20.67 5.60 9.53
CA LEU A 92 20.18 5.86 10.89
C LEU A 92 19.24 4.75 11.39
N ALA A 93 18.42 4.20 10.52
CA ALA A 93 17.42 3.18 10.88
C ALA A 93 17.39 2.05 9.83
N PRO A 94 18.24 1.00 9.97
CA PRO A 94 18.36 -0.06 8.95
C PRO A 94 17.06 -0.80 8.63
N GLY A 95 16.12 -0.88 9.55
CA GLY A 95 14.82 -1.57 9.38
C GLY A 95 13.65 -0.68 8.95
N ILE A 96 13.87 0.63 8.74
CA ILE A 96 12.80 1.56 8.37
C ILE A 96 12.33 1.30 6.95
N ARG A 97 11.03 1.49 6.67
CA ARG A 97 10.49 1.39 5.32
C ARG A 97 10.66 2.72 4.60
N ILE A 98 11.23 2.69 3.40
CA ILE A 98 11.52 3.88 2.62
C ILE A 98 10.84 3.80 1.25
N PHE A 99 9.94 4.74 1.00
CA PHE A 99 9.30 4.97 -0.28
C PHE A 99 9.87 6.23 -0.90
N SER A 100 10.32 6.18 -2.14
CA SER A 100 10.88 7.35 -2.82
C SER A 100 10.29 7.53 -4.20
N ILE A 101 10.18 8.78 -4.65
CA ILE A 101 9.87 9.10 -6.04
C ILE A 101 11.16 9.35 -6.83
N ALA A 102 11.12 8.99 -8.11
CA ALA A 102 12.13 9.33 -9.09
C ALA A 102 11.49 10.14 -10.21
N HIS A 103 12.03 11.32 -10.49
CA HIS A 103 11.58 12.18 -11.58
C HIS A 103 12.27 11.83 -12.89
N ARG A 104 13.44 11.16 -12.82
CA ARG A 104 14.21 10.70 -13.98
C ARG A 104 14.49 9.21 -13.85
N ARG A 105 14.33 8.48 -14.94
CA ARG A 105 14.58 7.04 -15.00
C ARG A 105 15.97 6.65 -14.49
N GLY A 106 16.97 7.50 -14.75
CA GLY A 106 18.35 7.29 -14.27
C GLY A 106 18.53 7.37 -12.76
N ALA A 107 17.58 7.95 -12.01
CA ALA A 107 17.64 8.04 -10.56
C ALA A 107 17.18 6.73 -9.86
N VAL A 108 16.36 5.92 -10.51
CA VAL A 108 15.81 4.68 -9.95
C VAL A 108 16.89 3.72 -9.43
N PRO A 109 17.97 3.39 -10.19
CA PRO A 109 19.04 2.54 -9.68
C PRO A 109 19.74 3.14 -8.45
N ASN A 110 19.94 4.47 -8.42
CA ASN A 110 20.61 5.15 -7.32
C ASN A 110 19.76 5.10 -6.04
N LEU A 111 18.45 5.35 -6.13
CA LEU A 111 17.52 5.26 -5.01
C LEU A 111 17.45 3.85 -4.44
N LYS A 112 17.41 2.83 -5.31
CA LYS A 112 17.46 1.42 -4.87
C LYS A 112 18.78 1.09 -4.19
N ALA A 113 19.91 1.55 -4.75
CA ALA A 113 21.23 1.33 -4.15
C ALA A 113 21.39 2.08 -2.83
N ALA A 114 20.77 3.26 -2.66
CA ALA A 114 20.71 4.00 -1.41
C ALA A 114 19.85 3.31 -0.34
N GLY A 115 19.02 2.32 -0.71
CA GLY A 115 18.24 1.53 0.24
C GLY A 115 16.74 1.81 0.23
N ALA A 116 16.18 2.43 -0.81
CA ALA A 116 14.73 2.56 -0.96
C ALA A 116 14.07 1.18 -1.16
N ASP A 117 13.05 0.87 -0.37
CA ASP A 117 12.26 -0.36 -0.50
C ASP A 117 11.35 -0.33 -1.73
N LYS A 118 10.81 0.85 -2.02
CA LYS A 118 9.99 1.10 -3.22
C LYS A 118 10.38 2.42 -3.86
N VAL A 119 10.52 2.41 -5.18
CA VAL A 119 10.76 3.61 -5.99
C VAL A 119 9.64 3.73 -7.01
N VAL A 120 8.98 4.88 -7.01
CA VAL A 120 7.92 5.24 -7.96
C VAL A 120 8.48 6.21 -8.98
N GLU A 121 8.53 5.80 -10.25
CA GLU A 121 8.96 6.64 -11.36
C GLU A 121 7.76 7.40 -11.94
N THR A 122 7.74 8.72 -11.77
CA THR A 122 6.56 9.53 -12.09
C THR A 122 6.30 9.67 -13.59
N GLN A 123 7.34 9.63 -14.42
CA GLN A 123 7.21 9.81 -15.88
C GLN A 123 6.72 8.56 -16.58
N ASP A 124 7.25 7.39 -16.25
CA ASP A 124 6.84 6.11 -16.87
C ASP A 124 5.37 5.79 -16.57
N ILE A 125 4.94 6.04 -15.34
CA ILE A 125 3.53 5.83 -14.94
C ILE A 125 2.60 6.70 -15.80
N SER A 126 2.94 7.97 -16.01
CA SER A 126 2.12 8.90 -16.79
C SER A 126 2.03 8.50 -18.26
N GLY A 127 3.14 8.10 -18.87
CA GLY A 127 3.19 7.66 -20.27
C GLY A 127 2.40 6.37 -20.52
N LEU A 128 2.61 5.37 -19.69
CA LEU A 128 1.85 4.11 -19.72
C LEU A 128 0.35 4.35 -19.52
N ARG A 129 0.00 5.25 -18.62
CA ARG A 129 -1.39 5.60 -18.35
C ARG A 129 -2.09 6.21 -19.55
N ILE A 130 -1.44 7.16 -20.24
CA ILE A 130 -1.97 7.76 -21.47
C ILE A 130 -2.15 6.69 -22.54
N TRP A 131 -1.17 5.81 -22.72
CA TRP A 131 -1.24 4.70 -23.67
C TRP A 131 -2.42 3.75 -23.36
N ASP A 132 -2.60 3.36 -22.10
CA ASP A 132 -3.69 2.49 -21.67
C ASP A 132 -5.06 3.14 -21.89
N ILE A 133 -5.22 4.44 -21.59
CA ILE A 133 -6.45 5.18 -21.86
C ILE A 133 -6.77 5.18 -23.36
N MET A 134 -5.77 5.35 -24.22
CA MET A 134 -5.97 5.35 -25.68
C MET A 134 -6.32 3.98 -26.24
N THR A 135 -5.62 2.94 -25.77
CA THR A 135 -5.70 1.60 -26.37
C THR A 135 -6.76 0.71 -25.73
N ARG A 136 -7.04 0.92 -24.44
CA ARG A 136 -7.95 0.08 -23.63
C ARG A 136 -8.85 0.94 -22.72
N PRO A 137 -9.63 1.90 -23.27
CA PRO A 137 -10.37 2.88 -22.46
C PRO A 137 -11.36 2.26 -21.49
N LEU A 138 -12.05 1.19 -21.89
CA LEU A 138 -13.02 0.52 -21.01
C LEU A 138 -12.34 -0.24 -19.86
N VAL A 139 -11.26 -0.93 -20.14
CA VAL A 139 -10.47 -1.62 -19.12
C VAL A 139 -9.92 -0.61 -18.11
N THR A 140 -9.36 0.48 -18.62
CA THR A 140 -8.81 1.55 -17.79
C THR A 140 -9.90 2.18 -16.92
N ALA A 141 -11.06 2.49 -17.49
CA ALA A 141 -12.18 3.06 -16.73
C ALA A 141 -12.71 2.11 -15.63
N ILE A 142 -12.75 0.80 -15.89
CA ILE A 142 -13.15 -0.19 -14.88
C ILE A 142 -12.10 -0.27 -13.76
N LEU A 143 -10.82 -0.36 -14.11
CA LEU A 143 -9.73 -0.40 -13.13
C LEU A 143 -9.71 0.86 -12.25
N ASP A 144 -9.92 2.05 -12.84
CA ASP A 144 -9.98 3.30 -12.07
C ASP A 144 -11.11 3.30 -11.05
N ARG A 145 -12.29 2.89 -11.49
CA ARG A 145 -13.45 2.80 -10.58
C ARG A 145 -13.21 1.80 -9.46
N THR A 146 -12.55 0.69 -9.76
CA THR A 146 -12.28 -0.39 -8.80
C THR A 146 -11.16 -0.01 -7.82
N LEU A 147 -10.06 0.58 -8.33
CA LEU A 147 -8.89 0.92 -7.50
C LEU A 147 -9.10 2.20 -6.68
N PHE A 148 -9.84 3.19 -7.21
CA PHE A 148 -10.03 4.49 -6.56
C PHE A 148 -11.41 4.64 -5.89
N GLY A 149 -12.12 3.53 -5.64
CA GLY A 149 -13.32 3.52 -4.80
C GLY A 149 -14.56 4.21 -5.37
N GLN A 150 -14.60 4.43 -6.69
CA GLN A 150 -15.78 5.04 -7.36
C GLN A 150 -16.84 4.00 -7.78
N ALA A 151 -16.60 2.72 -7.55
CA ALA A 151 -17.53 1.63 -7.79
C ALA A 151 -17.75 0.83 -6.52
N ASN A 152 -18.88 0.10 -6.44
CA ASN A 152 -19.11 -0.87 -5.35
C ASN A 152 -18.18 -2.11 -5.41
N LEU A 153 -17.20 -2.10 -6.32
CA LEU A 153 -16.23 -3.18 -6.49
C LEU A 153 -14.84 -2.72 -6.04
N ASN A 154 -14.22 -3.49 -5.17
CA ASN A 154 -12.87 -3.25 -4.66
C ASN A 154 -12.00 -4.47 -4.94
N ILE A 155 -10.70 -4.23 -5.19
CA ILE A 155 -9.68 -5.26 -5.14
C ILE A 155 -9.05 -5.21 -3.75
N ALA A 156 -8.97 -6.34 -3.07
CA ALA A 156 -8.42 -6.40 -1.73
C ALA A 156 -7.47 -7.58 -1.55
N GLU A 157 -6.48 -7.33 -0.69
CA GLU A 157 -5.60 -8.32 -0.11
C GLU A 157 -6.20 -8.79 1.21
N VAL A 158 -6.55 -10.07 1.30
CA VAL A 158 -7.15 -10.66 2.49
C VAL A 158 -6.19 -11.69 3.07
N PRO A 159 -5.43 -11.36 4.12
CA PRO A 159 -4.50 -12.30 4.74
C PRO A 159 -5.28 -13.37 5.49
N VAL A 160 -4.76 -14.60 5.43
CA VAL A 160 -5.28 -15.77 6.14
C VAL A 160 -4.56 -15.87 7.50
N PRO A 161 -5.24 -15.60 8.62
CA PRO A 161 -4.60 -15.65 9.92
C PRO A 161 -4.36 -17.09 10.40
N GLU A 162 -3.42 -17.26 11.33
CA GLU A 162 -3.26 -18.51 12.06
C GLU A 162 -4.56 -18.86 12.81
N GLY A 163 -4.95 -20.14 12.75
CA GLY A 163 -6.20 -20.61 13.35
C GLY A 163 -7.46 -20.28 12.57
N SER A 164 -7.33 -19.80 11.33
CA SER A 164 -8.47 -19.65 10.42
C SER A 164 -9.13 -20.98 10.12
N PRO A 165 -10.48 -21.07 10.11
CA PRO A 165 -11.20 -22.31 9.77
C PRO A 165 -11.03 -22.74 8.32
N LEU A 166 -10.41 -21.90 7.48
CA LEU A 166 -10.17 -22.18 6.06
C LEU A 166 -8.77 -22.75 5.79
N VAL A 167 -7.87 -22.75 6.77
CA VAL A 167 -6.55 -23.39 6.64
C VAL A 167 -6.69 -24.88 6.37
N GLY A 168 -5.93 -25.38 5.40
CA GLY A 168 -5.95 -26.78 4.93
C GLY A 168 -7.03 -27.09 3.91
N LYS A 169 -7.99 -26.19 3.65
CA LYS A 169 -9.01 -26.39 2.63
C LYS A 169 -8.45 -26.17 1.23
N PRO A 170 -8.84 -26.99 0.24
CA PRO A 170 -8.55 -26.69 -1.15
C PRO A 170 -9.22 -25.37 -1.56
N ILE A 171 -8.50 -24.53 -2.32
CA ILE A 171 -9.01 -23.22 -2.73
C ILE A 171 -10.36 -23.29 -3.47
N PRO A 172 -10.62 -24.27 -4.37
CA PRO A 172 -11.93 -24.39 -5.01
C PRO A 172 -13.10 -24.64 -4.05
N GLU A 173 -12.83 -25.24 -2.89
CA GLU A 173 -13.86 -25.51 -1.87
C GLU A 173 -14.26 -24.27 -1.07
N LEU A 174 -13.53 -23.14 -1.22
CA LEU A 174 -13.88 -21.88 -0.57
C LEU A 174 -15.14 -21.25 -1.18
N ASP A 175 -15.43 -21.56 -2.46
CA ASP A 175 -16.60 -21.08 -3.21
C ASP A 175 -16.97 -19.62 -2.89
N LEU A 176 -15.94 -18.74 -3.03
CA LEU A 176 -16.05 -17.34 -2.62
C LEU A 176 -17.13 -16.59 -3.39
N GLU A 177 -17.39 -17.00 -4.63
CA GLU A 177 -18.46 -16.43 -5.45
C GLU A 177 -19.84 -16.70 -4.80
N ARG A 178 -20.10 -17.93 -4.42
CA ARG A 178 -21.40 -18.34 -3.86
C ARG A 178 -21.61 -17.85 -2.43
N HIS A 179 -20.56 -17.82 -1.61
CA HIS A 179 -20.68 -17.46 -0.19
C HIS A 179 -20.59 -15.96 0.06
N TYR A 180 -19.85 -15.22 -0.78
CA TYR A 180 -19.51 -13.82 -0.52
C TYR A 180 -19.74 -12.88 -1.70
N ASP A 181 -20.10 -13.36 -2.90
CA ASP A 181 -20.12 -12.55 -4.14
C ASP A 181 -18.72 -11.96 -4.46
N LEU A 182 -17.68 -12.76 -4.23
CA LEU A 182 -16.31 -12.38 -4.45
C LEU A 182 -15.66 -13.26 -5.50
N ILE A 183 -14.94 -12.63 -6.43
CA ILE A 183 -14.11 -13.32 -7.42
C ILE A 183 -12.70 -13.45 -6.86
N LEU A 184 -12.17 -14.67 -6.78
CA LEU A 184 -10.76 -14.90 -6.46
C LEU A 184 -9.89 -14.64 -7.69
N LEU A 185 -8.99 -13.67 -7.60
CA LEU A 185 -8.00 -13.39 -8.64
C LEU A 185 -6.81 -14.35 -8.55
N GLY A 186 -6.40 -14.69 -7.34
CA GLY A 186 -5.29 -15.60 -7.06
C GLY A 186 -4.90 -15.62 -5.59
N VAL A 187 -3.87 -16.37 -5.29
CA VAL A 187 -3.28 -16.49 -3.95
C VAL A 187 -1.81 -16.15 -4.02
N VAL A 188 -1.33 -15.40 -3.03
CA VAL A 188 0.09 -15.10 -2.83
C VAL A 188 0.56 -15.91 -1.64
N ASP A 189 1.49 -16.83 -1.88
CA ASP A 189 2.21 -17.57 -0.85
C ASP A 189 3.20 -16.61 -0.15
N ARG A 190 3.12 -16.52 1.17
CA ARG A 190 3.97 -15.64 1.96
C ARG A 190 5.41 -16.10 2.02
N GLU A 191 5.67 -17.41 2.00
CA GLU A 191 7.02 -17.96 2.03
C GLU A 191 7.74 -17.74 0.70
N GLN A 192 6.98 -17.69 -0.40
CA GLN A 192 7.46 -17.41 -1.75
C GLN A 192 6.95 -16.06 -2.26
N ALA A 193 7.03 -15.01 -1.48
CA ALA A 193 6.45 -13.65 -1.65
C ALA A 193 6.53 -13.01 -3.06
N GLN A 194 6.93 -13.75 -4.08
CA GLN A 194 6.98 -13.36 -5.50
C GLN A 194 6.12 -14.28 -6.39
N HIS A 195 5.46 -15.30 -5.86
CA HIS A 195 4.63 -16.21 -6.67
C HIS A 195 3.15 -15.91 -6.46
N PHE A 196 2.60 -15.06 -7.34
CA PHE A 196 1.17 -14.91 -7.51
C PHE A 196 0.66 -16.08 -8.35
N VAL A 197 -0.17 -16.94 -7.76
CA VAL A 197 -0.79 -18.06 -8.46
C VAL A 197 -2.20 -17.68 -8.86
N TYR A 198 -2.45 -17.60 -10.17
CA TYR A 198 -3.78 -17.30 -10.71
C TYR A 198 -4.81 -18.35 -10.32
N SER A 199 -6.06 -17.94 -10.17
CA SER A 199 -7.17 -18.80 -9.71
C SER A 199 -7.33 -20.13 -10.48
N GLN A 200 -6.99 -20.16 -11.78
CA GLN A 200 -7.04 -21.40 -12.56
C GLN A 200 -5.97 -22.44 -12.18
N ALA A 201 -4.83 -21.99 -11.66
CA ALA A 201 -3.74 -22.88 -11.22
C ALA A 201 -3.86 -23.28 -9.75
N THR A 202 -4.81 -22.70 -9.00
CA THR A 202 -5.00 -22.96 -7.55
C THR A 202 -5.78 -24.22 -7.23
N ARG A 203 -6.22 -25.00 -8.22
CA ARG A 203 -7.09 -26.17 -8.01
C ARG A 203 -6.52 -27.25 -7.09
N GLU A 204 -5.20 -27.36 -7.03
CA GLU A 204 -4.49 -28.32 -6.19
C GLU A 204 -3.88 -27.71 -4.92
N ILE A 205 -3.98 -26.39 -4.77
CA ILE A 205 -3.38 -25.67 -3.66
C ILE A 205 -4.35 -25.70 -2.48
N ARG A 206 -3.79 -26.00 -1.30
CA ARG A 206 -4.48 -25.86 -0.02
C ARG A 206 -4.05 -24.55 0.64
N LEU A 207 -5.02 -23.87 1.22
CA LEU A 207 -4.80 -22.60 1.88
C LEU A 207 -3.97 -22.80 3.15
N GLU A 208 -2.90 -22.01 3.30
CA GLU A 208 -2.03 -22.03 4.45
C GLU A 208 -2.18 -20.75 5.29
N ALA A 209 -1.81 -20.84 6.56
CA ALA A 209 -1.77 -19.66 7.42
C ALA A 209 -0.67 -18.70 6.93
N GLY A 210 -1.01 -17.44 6.75
CA GLY A 210 -0.11 -16.42 6.19
C GLY A 210 -0.27 -16.18 4.71
N ASP A 211 -0.97 -17.04 3.97
CA ASP A 211 -1.34 -16.77 2.58
C ASP A 211 -2.18 -15.50 2.45
N ILE A 212 -2.15 -14.89 1.27
CA ILE A 212 -2.94 -13.71 0.97
C ILE A 212 -3.87 -14.03 -0.20
N LEU A 213 -5.17 -13.98 0.05
CA LEU A 213 -6.18 -14.07 -1.00
C LEU A 213 -6.35 -12.72 -1.68
N MET A 214 -6.13 -12.68 -3.00
CA MET A 214 -6.42 -11.51 -3.83
C MET A 214 -7.84 -11.65 -4.35
N VAL A 215 -8.75 -10.81 -3.87
CA VAL A 215 -10.18 -10.89 -4.22
C VAL A 215 -10.68 -9.59 -4.84
N ILE A 216 -11.73 -9.70 -5.66
CA ILE A 216 -12.47 -8.55 -6.18
C ILE A 216 -13.96 -8.72 -5.87
N GLY A 217 -14.59 -7.67 -5.37
CA GLY A 217 -16.01 -7.60 -5.09
C GLY A 217 -16.42 -6.43 -4.22
N PRO A 218 -17.68 -6.42 -3.72
CA PRO A 218 -18.19 -5.36 -2.84
C PRO A 218 -17.39 -5.24 -1.53
N ALA A 219 -17.26 -4.00 -1.01
CA ALA A 219 -16.47 -3.74 0.20
C ALA A 219 -17.01 -4.46 1.45
N ASP A 220 -18.31 -4.55 1.58
CA ASP A 220 -19.00 -5.26 2.65
C ASP A 220 -18.76 -6.78 2.59
N ALA A 221 -18.79 -7.35 1.39
CA ALA A 221 -18.49 -8.74 1.14
C ALA A 221 -17.03 -9.10 1.51
N ILE A 222 -16.09 -8.22 1.16
CA ILE A 222 -14.68 -8.35 1.57
C ILE A 222 -14.55 -8.30 3.09
N GLY A 223 -15.26 -7.38 3.75
CA GLY A 223 -15.29 -7.29 5.21
C GLY A 223 -15.90 -8.53 5.87
N ASP A 224 -16.93 -9.14 5.27
CA ASP A 224 -17.53 -10.40 5.72
C ASP A 224 -16.51 -11.55 5.63
N LEU A 225 -15.80 -11.66 4.51
CA LEU A 225 -14.75 -12.65 4.35
C LEU A 225 -13.64 -12.48 5.41
N GLN A 226 -13.17 -11.27 5.64
CA GLN A 226 -12.13 -10.98 6.65
C GLN A 226 -12.57 -11.37 8.06
N ARG A 227 -13.82 -11.09 8.43
CA ARG A 227 -14.38 -11.51 9.74
C ARG A 227 -14.45 -13.02 9.88
N ASN A 228 -14.86 -13.71 8.84
CA ASN A 228 -15.00 -15.18 8.85
C ASN A 228 -13.66 -15.92 8.77
N LEU A 229 -12.61 -15.28 8.28
CA LEU A 229 -11.23 -15.80 8.32
C LEU A 229 -10.61 -15.72 9.71
N SER A 230 -11.13 -14.86 10.60
CA SER A 230 -10.61 -14.74 11.96
C SER A 230 -10.77 -16.04 12.76
N PRO A 231 -9.89 -16.30 13.74
CA PRO A 231 -10.00 -17.48 14.60
C PRO A 231 -11.38 -17.58 15.26
N GLY A 232 -12.07 -18.71 15.07
CA GLY A 232 -13.45 -18.91 15.55
C GLY A 232 -14.54 -18.40 14.60
N GLY A 233 -14.17 -17.83 13.47
CA GLY A 233 -15.10 -17.48 12.41
C GLY A 233 -15.75 -18.72 11.78
N THR A 234 -16.95 -18.56 11.23
CA THR A 234 -17.63 -19.60 10.47
C THR A 234 -17.89 -19.09 9.05
N MET A 235 -17.77 -19.98 8.08
CA MET A 235 -18.13 -19.68 6.72
C MET A 235 -19.59 -19.24 6.66
N GLY A 236 -19.88 -18.07 6.11
CA GLY A 236 -21.24 -17.55 5.99
C GLY A 236 -22.12 -18.50 5.16
N PRO A 237 -23.44 -18.52 5.37
CA PRO A 237 -24.34 -19.27 4.50
C PRO A 237 -24.26 -18.75 3.07
N PRO A 238 -24.48 -19.62 2.06
CA PRO A 238 -24.55 -19.21 0.66
C PRO A 238 -25.53 -18.05 0.47
N GLN A 239 -25.23 -17.12 -0.44
CA GLN A 239 -26.09 -15.93 -0.68
C GLN A 239 -27.51 -16.29 -1.09
N ASP A 240 -27.70 -17.42 -1.78
CA ASP A 240 -29.03 -17.97 -2.13
C ASP A 240 -29.96 -18.20 -0.90
N GLN A 241 -29.43 -18.20 0.30
CA GLN A 241 -30.17 -18.40 1.55
C GLN A 241 -30.31 -17.16 2.41
N ARG A 242 -29.73 -16.03 1.97
CA ARG A 242 -29.95 -14.73 2.60
C ARG A 242 -31.27 -14.19 2.07
N GLN A 243 -32.35 -14.33 2.86
CA GLN A 243 -33.63 -13.70 2.55
C GLN A 243 -33.50 -12.16 2.55
N PRO A 244 -34.27 -11.46 1.69
CA PRO A 244 -34.24 -9.99 1.58
C PRO A 244 -34.66 -9.28 2.86
#